data_f77f72fc314be2c4218a2c4d82d18af7
#
_entry.id   f77f72fc314be2c4218a2c4d82d18af7
#
_cell.length_a   1.000
_cell.length_b   1.000
_cell.length_c   1.000
_cell.angle_alpha   90.00
_cell.angle_beta   90.00
_cell.angle_gamma   90.00
#
_symmetry.space_group_name_H-M   'P 1'
#
loop_
_entity.id
_entity.type
_entity.pdbx_description
1 polymer ?
#
loop_
_entity_poly.entity_id
_entity_poly.type
_entity_poly.pdbx_seq_one_letter_code
_entity_poly.pdbx_strand_id
1 'polypeptide(L)'
;MGSKVKVGIVGGAGYTGGETLRLLVNHPQVEIAFVQSRSQAGKNVSDLHRDLLGDCDLTFSDTHQHDADVVFLCLGHGESKVFLAGANIPLSTKIIDLSQDFRLSEPSGERDFVYGLPELQREKIKQADNIANPGCFATTIELGLLPLASKGILGEVHTTGITGSTGAGQKLQETSHFSWRTNNVSAYKTLTHQHLKEINQTLKSLQPNFIGSIYFVPWRGAFSRGIYVSSVVKSPLLLDEAYDLFTSFYQNAAFTHVSETMIDLKQVVNTNKCLVHLEKVGDHLIIHTATDNLLKGASGQAVQNMNLMFGLDETAGLKLKANIH
;
A
#
# COMPACT_ATOMS: atom_id res chain seq x y z
N MET A 1 11.81 -29.34 -3.10
CA MET A 1 11.02 -28.13 -2.88
C MET A 1 11.60 -27.46 -1.64
N GLY A 2 11.96 -26.17 -1.69
CA GLY A 2 12.43 -25.44 -0.50
C GLY A 2 11.35 -25.38 0.57
N SER A 3 11.73 -25.15 1.84
CA SER A 3 10.75 -24.91 2.91
C SER A 3 9.89 -23.69 2.58
N LYS A 4 8.57 -23.77 2.82
CA LYS A 4 7.68 -22.64 2.68
C LYS A 4 7.98 -21.59 3.76
N VAL A 5 7.79 -20.30 3.43
CA VAL A 5 7.85 -19.20 4.39
C VAL A 5 6.64 -19.29 5.31
N LYS A 6 6.86 -19.37 6.62
CA LYS A 6 5.79 -19.39 7.62
C LYS A 6 5.37 -17.97 7.96
N VAL A 7 4.09 -17.67 7.76
CA VAL A 7 3.53 -16.33 7.92
C VAL A 7 2.53 -16.28 9.07
N GLY A 8 2.72 -15.33 9.98
CA GLY A 8 1.74 -14.93 10.98
C GLY A 8 1.00 -13.67 10.54
N ILE A 9 -0.31 -13.57 10.85
CA ILE A 9 -1.12 -12.38 10.59
C ILE A 9 -1.76 -11.92 11.88
N VAL A 10 -1.44 -10.71 12.30
CA VAL A 10 -2.00 -10.04 13.48
C VAL A 10 -2.99 -8.98 13.02
N GLY A 11 -4.20 -8.96 13.59
CA GLY A 11 -5.30 -8.10 13.12
C GLY A 11 -6.03 -8.69 11.91
N GLY A 12 -6.05 -10.02 11.79
CA GLY A 12 -6.60 -10.77 10.65
C GLY A 12 -8.08 -10.53 10.35
N ALA A 13 -8.86 -9.96 11.27
CA ALA A 13 -10.29 -9.67 11.06
C ALA A 13 -10.56 -8.37 10.28
N GLY A 14 -9.58 -7.48 10.12
CA GLY A 14 -9.71 -6.22 9.39
C GLY A 14 -9.67 -6.39 7.86
N TYR A 15 -9.95 -5.32 7.11
CA TYR A 15 -9.87 -5.36 5.64
C TYR A 15 -8.48 -5.74 5.14
N THR A 16 -7.42 -5.13 5.69
CA THR A 16 -6.04 -5.47 5.28
C THR A 16 -5.66 -6.89 5.70
N GLY A 17 -6.12 -7.37 6.85
CA GLY A 17 -5.93 -8.77 7.27
C GLY A 17 -6.60 -9.76 6.32
N GLY A 18 -7.88 -9.51 5.95
CA GLY A 18 -8.61 -10.33 4.99
C GLY A 18 -7.96 -10.32 3.60
N GLU A 19 -7.52 -9.17 3.12
CA GLU A 19 -6.80 -9.08 1.83
C GLU A 19 -5.44 -9.80 1.86
N THR A 20 -4.71 -9.69 2.97
CA THR A 20 -3.45 -10.45 3.14
C THR A 20 -3.71 -11.94 3.13
N LEU A 21 -4.73 -12.43 3.84
CA LEU A 21 -5.17 -13.83 3.81
C LEU A 21 -5.51 -14.28 2.39
N ARG A 22 -6.35 -13.52 1.68
CA ARG A 22 -6.79 -13.83 0.31
C ARG A 22 -5.63 -13.99 -0.67
N LEU A 23 -4.55 -13.23 -0.49
CA LEU A 23 -3.33 -13.35 -1.29
C LEU A 23 -2.49 -14.56 -0.90
N LEU A 24 -2.39 -14.82 0.42
CA LEU A 24 -1.45 -15.82 0.95
C LEU A 24 -1.99 -17.25 0.90
N VAL A 25 -3.31 -17.48 0.96
CA VAL A 25 -3.88 -18.84 0.87
C VAL A 25 -3.50 -19.54 -0.43
N ASN A 26 -3.34 -18.81 -1.51
CA ASN A 26 -2.94 -19.33 -2.82
C ASN A 26 -1.47 -19.01 -3.18
N HIS A 27 -0.67 -18.53 -2.23
CA HIS A 27 0.73 -18.21 -2.50
C HIS A 27 1.57 -19.51 -2.55
N PRO A 28 2.30 -19.79 -3.65
CA PRO A 28 2.93 -21.10 -3.86
C PRO A 28 4.03 -21.44 -2.85
N GLN A 29 4.64 -20.43 -2.23
CA GLN A 29 5.82 -20.57 -1.36
C GLN A 29 5.55 -20.14 0.09
N VAL A 30 4.26 -20.03 0.50
CA VAL A 30 3.86 -19.59 1.84
C VAL A 30 3.04 -20.66 2.53
N GLU A 31 3.17 -20.72 3.86
CA GLU A 31 2.31 -21.41 4.79
C GLU A 31 1.83 -20.41 5.84
N ILE A 32 0.52 -20.28 6.02
CA ILE A 32 -0.05 -19.42 7.05
C ILE A 32 -0.01 -20.19 8.38
N ALA A 33 0.90 -19.80 9.27
CA ALA A 33 1.09 -20.46 10.56
C ALA A 33 0.00 -20.10 11.57
N PHE A 34 -0.43 -18.82 11.59
CA PHE A 34 -1.51 -18.36 12.45
C PHE A 34 -2.18 -17.09 11.94
N VAL A 35 -3.43 -16.90 12.39
CA VAL A 35 -4.20 -15.66 12.16
C VAL A 35 -4.73 -15.19 13.51
N GLN A 36 -4.26 -14.05 13.99
CA GLN A 36 -4.69 -13.50 15.27
C GLN A 36 -5.81 -12.47 15.10
N SER A 37 -6.87 -12.66 15.91
CA SER A 37 -7.90 -11.62 16.14
C SER A 37 -8.56 -11.87 17.50
N ARG A 38 -8.36 -10.95 18.45
CA ARG A 38 -8.96 -11.08 19.79
C ARG A 38 -10.50 -11.10 19.75
N SER A 39 -11.11 -10.29 18.86
CA SER A 39 -12.59 -10.19 18.76
C SER A 39 -13.24 -11.36 18.05
N GLN A 40 -12.49 -12.17 17.31
CA GLN A 40 -13.00 -13.31 16.53
C GLN A 40 -12.37 -14.64 16.95
N ALA A 41 -11.61 -14.68 18.04
CA ALA A 41 -10.94 -15.88 18.52
C ALA A 41 -11.90 -17.08 18.64
N GLY A 42 -11.45 -18.23 18.17
CA GLY A 42 -12.22 -19.48 18.14
C GLY A 42 -13.18 -19.64 16.95
N LYS A 43 -13.37 -18.61 16.10
CA LYS A 43 -14.19 -18.72 14.89
C LYS A 43 -13.35 -19.09 13.68
N ASN A 44 -13.95 -19.77 12.71
CA ASN A 44 -13.27 -20.01 11.44
C ASN A 44 -13.03 -18.69 10.69
N VAL A 45 -11.91 -18.60 10.00
CA VAL A 45 -11.57 -17.44 9.17
C VAL A 45 -12.63 -17.22 8.08
N SER A 46 -13.11 -18.29 7.47
CA SER A 46 -14.15 -18.27 6.44
C SER A 46 -15.54 -17.84 6.94
N ASP A 47 -15.81 -17.87 8.26
CA ASP A 47 -17.06 -17.34 8.81
C ASP A 47 -17.14 -15.80 8.71
N LEU A 48 -15.98 -15.13 8.77
CA LEU A 48 -15.86 -13.68 8.65
C LEU A 48 -15.49 -13.25 7.22
N HIS A 49 -14.45 -13.84 6.66
CA HIS A 49 -13.99 -13.64 5.29
C HIS A 49 -14.63 -14.71 4.39
N ARG A 50 -15.90 -14.50 4.04
CA ARG A 50 -16.76 -15.50 3.40
C ARG A 50 -16.30 -15.87 1.98
N ASP A 51 -15.52 -15.03 1.34
CA ASP A 51 -14.85 -15.28 0.06
C ASP A 51 -13.75 -16.34 0.14
N LEU A 52 -13.32 -16.70 1.35
CA LEU A 52 -12.36 -17.79 1.61
C LEU A 52 -13.02 -19.13 1.94
N LEU A 53 -14.34 -19.25 1.78
CA LEU A 53 -15.05 -20.52 2.00
C LEU A 53 -14.59 -21.58 0.97
N GLY A 54 -14.04 -22.67 1.46
CA GLY A 54 -13.45 -23.73 0.65
C GLY A 54 -11.95 -23.56 0.34
N ASP A 55 -11.38 -22.39 0.62
CA ASP A 55 -9.95 -22.10 0.40
C ASP A 55 -9.15 -22.01 1.70
N CYS A 56 -9.82 -21.87 2.86
CA CYS A 56 -9.16 -21.65 4.14
C CYS A 56 -9.91 -22.30 5.31
N ASP A 57 -9.26 -23.25 5.98
CA ASP A 57 -9.79 -23.94 7.17
C ASP A 57 -9.18 -23.42 8.49
N LEU A 58 -8.50 -22.28 8.46
CA LEU A 58 -7.86 -21.68 9.63
C LEU A 58 -8.90 -21.11 10.59
N THR A 59 -8.54 -21.12 11.89
CA THR A 59 -9.32 -20.54 12.98
C THR A 59 -8.57 -19.33 13.54
N PHE A 60 -9.28 -18.26 13.87
CA PHE A 60 -8.68 -17.12 14.56
C PHE A 60 -8.20 -17.50 15.96
N SER A 61 -6.97 -17.14 16.31
CA SER A 61 -6.43 -17.24 17.67
C SER A 61 -6.58 -15.90 18.42
N ASP A 62 -6.58 -15.92 19.74
CA ASP A 62 -6.49 -14.74 20.60
C ASP A 62 -5.04 -14.32 20.85
N THR A 63 -4.08 -15.21 20.59
CA THR A 63 -2.65 -15.02 20.78
C THR A 63 -1.89 -15.16 19.45
N HIS A 64 -0.71 -14.56 19.40
CA HIS A 64 0.26 -14.80 18.33
C HIS A 64 1.11 -16.04 18.69
N GLN A 65 1.53 -16.76 17.65
CA GLN A 65 2.44 -17.89 17.79
C GLN A 65 3.87 -17.46 17.43
N HIS A 66 4.86 -18.09 18.05
CA HIS A 66 6.28 -17.74 17.83
C HIS A 66 6.91 -18.47 16.63
N ASP A 67 6.21 -19.43 16.02
CA ASP A 67 6.70 -20.22 14.88
C ASP A 67 6.28 -19.55 13.54
N ALA A 68 6.81 -18.37 13.29
CA ALA A 68 6.64 -17.66 12.02
C ALA A 68 7.96 -17.00 11.60
N ASP A 69 8.28 -17.07 10.32
CA ASP A 69 9.43 -16.39 9.71
C ASP A 69 9.14 -14.90 9.55
N VAL A 70 7.88 -14.54 9.29
CA VAL A 70 7.41 -13.16 9.14
C VAL A 70 6.02 -12.96 9.73
N VAL A 71 5.79 -11.80 10.32
CA VAL A 71 4.48 -11.39 10.86
C VAL A 71 4.00 -10.12 10.17
N PHE A 72 2.80 -10.18 9.59
CA PHE A 72 2.09 -9.02 9.08
C PHE A 72 1.27 -8.39 10.20
N LEU A 73 1.51 -7.10 10.47
CA LEU A 73 0.74 -6.31 11.42
C LEU A 73 -0.36 -5.55 10.67
N CYS A 74 -1.58 -6.09 10.67
CA CYS A 74 -2.77 -5.51 10.05
C CYS A 74 -3.61 -4.76 11.10
N LEU A 75 -2.94 -4.02 11.97
CA LEU A 75 -3.53 -3.31 13.12
C LEU A 75 -3.91 -1.87 12.77
N GLY A 76 -4.68 -1.24 13.64
CA GLY A 76 -5.00 0.18 13.55
C GLY A 76 -3.77 1.07 13.81
N HIS A 77 -3.87 2.33 13.39
CA HIS A 77 -2.81 3.32 13.65
C HIS A 77 -2.63 3.54 15.15
N GLY A 78 -1.39 3.50 15.63
CA GLY A 78 -1.01 3.56 17.03
C GLY A 78 -1.02 2.20 17.74
N GLU A 79 -1.61 1.16 17.15
CA GLU A 79 -1.74 -0.16 17.77
C GLU A 79 -0.51 -1.06 17.52
N SER A 80 0.21 -0.90 16.40
CA SER A 80 1.38 -1.73 16.07
C SER A 80 2.55 -1.48 17.01
N LYS A 81 2.83 -0.22 17.38
CA LYS A 81 3.86 0.11 18.37
C LYS A 81 3.53 -0.52 19.73
N VAL A 82 2.28 -0.40 20.18
CA VAL A 82 1.83 -0.96 21.45
C VAL A 82 1.91 -2.49 21.42
N PHE A 83 1.51 -3.11 20.32
CA PHE A 83 1.58 -4.55 20.15
C PHE A 83 3.02 -5.05 20.23
N LEU A 84 3.94 -4.47 19.46
CA LEU A 84 5.35 -4.90 19.44
C LEU A 84 6.05 -4.68 20.79
N ALA A 85 5.71 -3.63 21.53
CA ALA A 85 6.25 -3.37 22.85
C ALA A 85 5.80 -4.42 23.90
N GLY A 86 4.61 -5.02 23.71
CA GLY A 86 4.07 -6.03 24.62
C GLY A 86 4.18 -7.48 24.14
N ALA A 87 4.45 -7.68 22.84
CA ALA A 87 4.56 -9.00 22.25
C ALA A 87 6.02 -9.45 22.26
N ASN A 88 6.29 -10.61 22.83
CA ASN A 88 7.62 -11.20 22.82
C ASN A 88 7.92 -11.87 21.46
N ILE A 89 7.96 -11.10 20.37
CA ILE A 89 8.30 -11.60 19.04
C ILE A 89 9.83 -11.62 18.88
N PRO A 90 10.45 -12.77 18.59
CA PRO A 90 11.89 -12.87 18.40
C PRO A 90 12.41 -11.87 17.35
N LEU A 91 13.58 -11.28 17.58
CA LEU A 91 14.19 -10.36 16.59
C LEU A 91 14.50 -11.03 15.24
N SER A 92 14.66 -12.35 15.23
CA SER A 92 14.81 -13.16 14.01
C SER A 92 13.53 -13.25 13.17
N THR A 93 12.36 -13.02 13.76
CA THR A 93 11.08 -12.97 13.02
C THR A 93 10.96 -11.62 12.34
N LYS A 94 10.83 -11.61 11.03
CA LYS A 94 10.65 -10.39 10.24
C LYS A 94 9.27 -9.77 10.47
N ILE A 95 9.17 -8.44 10.35
CA ILE A 95 7.90 -7.72 10.54
C ILE A 95 7.55 -6.91 9.29
N ILE A 96 6.28 -6.96 8.88
CA ILE A 96 5.71 -6.06 7.87
C ILE A 96 4.52 -5.34 8.49
N ASP A 97 4.71 -4.06 8.81
CA ASP A 97 3.66 -3.23 9.43
C ASP A 97 2.86 -2.46 8.38
N LEU A 98 1.54 -2.62 8.40
CA LEU A 98 0.61 -1.90 7.50
C LEU A 98 0.03 -0.63 8.14
N SER A 99 0.34 -0.35 9.41
CA SER A 99 -0.07 0.89 10.08
C SER A 99 0.82 2.07 9.67
N GLN A 100 0.57 3.24 10.23
CA GLN A 100 1.44 4.42 10.03
C GLN A 100 2.62 4.49 11.02
N ASP A 101 2.68 3.57 11.99
CA ASP A 101 3.46 3.74 13.21
C ASP A 101 4.98 3.79 12.99
N PHE A 102 5.46 3.13 11.92
CA PHE A 102 6.89 3.02 11.62
C PHE A 102 7.30 3.64 10.28
N ARG A 103 6.39 4.36 9.58
CA ARG A 103 6.66 4.92 8.24
C ARG A 103 7.63 6.09 8.21
N LEU A 104 7.68 6.84 9.30
CA LEU A 104 8.63 7.95 9.43
C LEU A 104 9.94 7.43 10.02
N SER A 105 11.06 7.99 9.55
CA SER A 105 12.41 7.60 9.97
C SER A 105 12.72 8.12 11.39
N GLU A 106 11.96 7.66 12.36
CA GLU A 106 12.18 7.90 13.78
C GLU A 106 12.69 6.62 14.45
N PRO A 107 13.57 6.70 15.45
CA PRO A 107 13.99 5.52 16.20
C PRO A 107 12.78 4.76 16.77
N SER A 108 12.70 3.47 16.52
CA SER A 108 11.56 2.61 16.90
C SER A 108 11.93 1.48 17.86
N GLY A 109 12.86 1.77 18.78
CA GLY A 109 13.35 0.78 19.74
C GLY A 109 14.42 -0.14 19.15
N GLU A 110 14.28 -1.47 19.35
CA GLU A 110 15.28 -2.45 18.90
C GLU A 110 15.12 -2.87 17.42
N ARG A 111 14.08 -2.39 16.73
CA ARG A 111 13.77 -2.77 15.33
C ARG A 111 13.84 -1.56 14.42
N ASP A 112 14.68 -1.64 13.39
CA ASP A 112 14.73 -0.64 12.32
C ASP A 112 13.78 -1.04 11.21
N PHE A 113 12.98 -0.08 10.72
CA PHE A 113 12.00 -0.28 9.65
C PHE A 113 12.42 0.42 8.36
N VAL A 114 12.46 -0.34 7.27
CA VAL A 114 12.62 0.22 5.93
C VAL A 114 11.25 0.61 5.37
N TYR A 115 11.14 1.79 4.79
CA TYR A 115 9.93 2.22 4.09
C TYR A 115 9.71 1.37 2.84
N GLY A 116 8.63 0.60 2.81
CA GLY A 116 8.42 -0.51 1.89
C GLY A 116 7.81 -0.11 0.55
N LEU A 117 8.43 0.83 -0.17
CA LEU A 117 8.07 1.18 -1.55
C LEU A 117 9.05 0.52 -2.53
N PRO A 118 8.70 -0.62 -3.17
CA PRO A 118 9.64 -1.42 -3.98
C PRO A 118 10.24 -0.65 -5.15
N GLU A 119 9.48 0.25 -5.78
CA GLU A 119 9.93 1.07 -6.90
C GLU A 119 11.05 2.05 -6.52
N LEU A 120 11.18 2.37 -5.24
CA LEU A 120 12.21 3.27 -4.72
C LEU A 120 13.33 2.53 -3.98
N GLN A 121 13.00 1.52 -3.17
CA GLN A 121 13.92 0.96 -2.17
C GLN A 121 14.14 -0.54 -2.29
N ARG A 122 13.96 -1.11 -3.49
CA ARG A 122 14.08 -2.55 -3.75
C ARG A 122 15.26 -3.23 -3.05
N GLU A 123 16.47 -2.70 -3.19
CA GLU A 123 17.68 -3.34 -2.65
C GLU A 123 17.73 -3.26 -1.11
N LYS A 124 17.21 -2.17 -0.52
CA LYS A 124 17.10 -2.07 0.94
C LYS A 124 16.04 -3.04 1.47
N ILE A 125 14.92 -3.20 0.77
CA ILE A 125 13.84 -4.13 1.14
C ILE A 125 14.34 -5.57 1.15
N LYS A 126 15.16 -5.99 0.16
CA LYS A 126 15.76 -7.32 0.11
C LYS A 126 16.62 -7.66 1.34
N GLN A 127 17.21 -6.63 1.95
CA GLN A 127 18.11 -6.78 3.10
C GLN A 127 17.43 -6.47 4.43
N ALA A 128 16.17 -6.04 4.39
CA ALA A 128 15.46 -5.60 5.60
C ALA A 128 14.96 -6.78 6.44
N ASP A 129 14.95 -6.57 7.76
CA ASP A 129 14.25 -7.43 8.71
C ASP A 129 12.85 -6.90 9.04
N ASN A 130 12.65 -5.58 8.91
CA ASN A 130 11.33 -5.00 9.17
C ASN A 130 10.96 -3.97 8.10
N ILE A 131 9.70 -3.99 7.68
CA ILE A 131 9.13 -3.11 6.66
C ILE A 131 7.98 -2.29 7.24
N ALA A 132 8.04 -0.97 7.06
CA ALA A 132 6.89 -0.08 7.21
C ALA A 132 6.22 0.08 5.85
N ASN A 133 5.11 -0.60 5.64
CA ASN A 133 4.39 -0.58 4.37
C ASN A 133 3.72 0.78 4.15
N PRO A 134 3.90 1.44 2.99
CA PRO A 134 3.35 2.77 2.70
C PRO A 134 1.84 2.89 2.83
N GLY A 135 1.34 4.10 3.07
CA GLY A 135 -0.08 4.39 3.02
C GLY A 135 -0.62 4.39 1.59
N CYS A 136 -1.91 4.07 1.42
CA CYS A 136 -2.49 3.87 0.10
C CYS A 136 -2.43 5.12 -0.80
N PHE A 137 -2.78 6.29 -0.29
CA PHE A 137 -2.61 7.55 -1.02
C PHE A 137 -1.12 7.93 -1.18
N ALA A 138 -0.29 7.62 -0.19
CA ALA A 138 1.14 7.88 -0.30
C ALA A 138 1.73 7.10 -1.48
N THR A 139 1.51 5.80 -1.54
CA THR A 139 1.92 4.95 -2.67
C THR A 139 1.46 5.53 -4.01
N THR A 140 0.16 5.89 -4.12
CA THR A 140 -0.40 6.36 -5.41
C THR A 140 0.17 7.71 -5.83
N ILE A 141 0.37 8.65 -4.89
CA ILE A 141 0.94 9.98 -5.16
C ILE A 141 2.43 9.87 -5.44
N GLU A 142 3.17 9.15 -4.61
CA GLU A 142 4.62 8.96 -4.75
C GLU A 142 4.97 8.37 -6.11
N LEU A 143 4.27 7.30 -6.54
CA LEU A 143 4.50 6.69 -7.85
C LEU A 143 4.20 7.63 -9.02
N GLY A 144 3.43 8.67 -8.84
CA GLY A 144 3.27 9.75 -9.82
C GLY A 144 4.40 10.79 -9.79
N LEU A 145 5.10 10.96 -8.68
CA LEU A 145 6.04 12.06 -8.48
C LEU A 145 7.53 11.65 -8.46
N LEU A 146 7.82 10.37 -8.15
CA LEU A 146 9.20 9.85 -8.04
C LEU A 146 10.08 10.14 -9.25
N PRO A 147 9.62 9.99 -10.52
CA PRO A 147 10.49 10.26 -11.67
C PRO A 147 10.96 11.70 -11.73
N LEU A 148 10.08 12.66 -11.46
CA LEU A 148 10.44 14.09 -11.44
C LEU A 148 11.36 14.44 -10.26
N ALA A 149 11.08 13.89 -9.08
CA ALA A 149 11.92 14.09 -7.90
C ALA A 149 13.32 13.50 -8.11
N SER A 150 13.43 12.34 -8.77
CA SER A 150 14.72 11.69 -9.06
C SER A 150 15.60 12.53 -10.01
N LYS A 151 14.99 13.39 -10.82
CA LYS A 151 15.68 14.36 -11.68
C LYS A 151 15.94 15.70 -10.99
N GLY A 152 15.44 15.90 -9.77
CA GLY A 152 15.60 17.15 -9.04
C GLY A 152 14.79 18.32 -9.61
N ILE A 153 13.75 18.06 -10.39
CA ILE A 153 12.92 19.05 -11.08
C ILE A 153 11.49 19.17 -10.56
N LEU A 154 11.18 18.47 -9.47
CA LEU A 154 9.86 18.57 -8.84
C LEU A 154 9.74 19.90 -8.10
N GLY A 155 8.74 20.70 -8.47
CA GLY A 155 8.36 21.95 -7.81
C GLY A 155 7.12 21.78 -6.93
N GLU A 156 6.29 22.82 -6.88
CA GLU A 156 5.00 22.80 -6.19
C GLU A 156 4.05 21.79 -6.84
N VAL A 157 3.31 21.04 -6.01
CA VAL A 157 2.40 19.98 -6.45
C VAL A 157 0.98 20.30 -5.99
N HIS A 158 0.06 20.42 -6.93
CA HIS A 158 -1.38 20.44 -6.67
C HIS A 158 -1.95 19.06 -6.99
N THR A 159 -2.40 18.33 -5.97
CA THR A 159 -2.88 16.97 -6.16
C THR A 159 -4.28 16.78 -5.56
N THR A 160 -5.10 16.10 -6.30
CA THR A 160 -6.42 15.66 -5.85
C THR A 160 -6.55 14.16 -6.05
N GLY A 161 -7.20 13.48 -5.10
CA GLY A 161 -7.33 12.03 -5.19
C GLY A 161 -8.68 11.57 -4.65
N ILE A 162 -9.34 10.68 -5.37
CA ILE A 162 -10.58 10.05 -4.93
C ILE A 162 -10.30 8.61 -4.54
N THR A 163 -10.81 8.19 -3.37
CA THR A 163 -10.66 6.83 -2.84
C THR A 163 -11.99 6.17 -2.54
N GLY A 164 -12.02 4.84 -2.61
CA GLY A 164 -13.14 4.04 -2.16
C GLY A 164 -13.36 4.08 -0.64
N SER A 165 -14.54 3.68 -0.21
CA SER A 165 -14.97 3.71 1.21
C SER A 165 -14.17 2.77 2.11
N THR A 166 -13.61 1.69 1.59
CA THR A 166 -12.78 0.73 2.36
C THR A 166 -11.51 1.36 2.94
N GLY A 167 -11.03 2.48 2.37
CA GLY A 167 -9.91 3.24 2.94
C GLY A 167 -10.18 3.83 4.33
N ALA A 168 -11.43 3.85 4.80
CA ALA A 168 -11.79 4.26 6.15
C ALA A 168 -11.67 3.14 7.21
N GLY A 169 -11.44 1.90 6.79
CA GLY A 169 -11.49 0.72 7.65
C GLY A 169 -12.92 0.27 7.97
N GLN A 170 -13.02 -0.76 8.82
CA GLN A 170 -14.31 -1.40 9.16
C GLN A 170 -15.08 -0.71 10.31
N LYS A 171 -14.46 0.19 11.07
CA LYS A 171 -15.15 0.88 12.18
C LYS A 171 -16.37 1.62 11.64
N LEU A 172 -17.49 1.42 12.31
CA LEU A 172 -18.73 2.12 11.97
C LEU A 172 -18.53 3.63 12.13
N GLN A 173 -18.82 4.36 11.06
CA GLN A 173 -18.75 5.82 11.01
C GLN A 173 -19.97 6.35 10.25
N GLU A 174 -20.49 7.50 10.64
CA GLU A 174 -21.59 8.17 9.94
C GLU A 174 -21.32 8.29 8.44
N THR A 175 -20.13 8.75 8.07
CA THR A 175 -19.72 8.95 6.66
C THR A 175 -19.48 7.65 5.88
N SER A 176 -19.51 6.49 6.53
CA SER A 176 -19.44 5.16 5.90
C SER A 176 -20.81 4.47 5.85
N HIS A 177 -21.86 5.04 6.49
CA HIS A 177 -23.20 4.51 6.44
C HIS A 177 -23.74 4.54 5.00
N PHE A 178 -24.45 3.49 4.59
CA PHE A 178 -24.90 3.30 3.21
C PHE A 178 -25.68 4.51 2.68
N SER A 179 -26.70 4.99 3.42
CA SER A 179 -27.53 6.13 3.01
C SER A 179 -26.75 7.44 2.91
N TRP A 180 -25.67 7.60 3.68
CA TRP A 180 -24.80 8.77 3.61
C TRP A 180 -23.83 8.68 2.43
N ARG A 181 -23.26 7.47 2.18
CA ARG A 181 -22.17 7.25 1.21
C ARG A 181 -22.68 7.04 -0.22
N THR A 182 -23.85 6.41 -0.39
CA THR A 182 -24.36 6.11 -1.74
C THR A 182 -24.65 7.40 -2.49
N ASN A 183 -24.27 7.45 -3.78
CA ASN A 183 -24.42 8.61 -4.66
C ASN A 183 -23.82 9.92 -4.08
N ASN A 184 -22.84 9.83 -3.20
CA ASN A 184 -22.24 10.97 -2.52
C ASN A 184 -20.71 10.98 -2.64
N VAL A 185 -20.12 12.17 -2.82
CA VAL A 185 -18.67 12.42 -2.82
C VAL A 185 -18.38 13.51 -1.80
N SER A 186 -17.36 13.32 -0.98
CA SER A 186 -16.98 14.30 0.05
C SER A 186 -15.49 14.42 0.21
N ALA A 187 -14.98 15.64 0.36
CA ALA A 187 -13.60 15.88 0.75
C ALA A 187 -13.40 15.62 2.26
N TYR A 188 -12.18 15.28 2.64
CA TYR A 188 -11.81 15.11 4.04
C TYR A 188 -10.32 15.42 4.24
N LYS A 189 -9.94 15.89 5.43
CA LYS A 189 -8.53 16.21 5.78
C LYS A 189 -7.78 17.01 4.70
N THR A 190 -8.44 17.98 4.08
CA THR A 190 -7.85 18.85 3.05
C THR A 190 -6.58 19.49 3.60
N LEU A 191 -5.47 19.37 2.88
CA LEU A 191 -4.11 19.87 3.21
C LEU A 191 -3.53 19.35 4.53
N THR A 192 -4.23 18.46 5.24
CA THR A 192 -3.83 17.95 6.57
C THR A 192 -3.79 16.44 6.64
N HIS A 193 -3.85 15.76 5.48
CA HIS A 193 -3.86 14.30 5.43
C HIS A 193 -2.54 13.73 5.97
N GLN A 194 -2.65 12.70 6.84
CA GLN A 194 -1.49 12.10 7.52
C GLN A 194 -0.40 11.57 6.55
N HIS A 195 -0.77 11.13 5.35
CA HIS A 195 0.19 10.63 4.36
C HIS A 195 1.11 11.72 3.80
N LEU A 196 0.81 13.01 3.96
CA LEU A 196 1.70 14.08 3.54
C LEU A 196 3.08 14.03 4.20
N LYS A 197 3.17 13.51 5.43
CA LYS A 197 4.44 13.37 6.14
C LYS A 197 5.36 12.35 5.46
N GLU A 198 4.82 11.16 5.15
CA GLU A 198 5.58 10.10 4.47
C GLU A 198 5.94 10.49 3.03
N ILE A 199 5.02 11.12 2.28
CA ILE A 199 5.28 11.63 0.93
C ILE A 199 6.43 12.66 0.94
N ASN A 200 6.38 13.64 1.84
CA ASN A 200 7.43 14.65 1.94
C ASN A 200 8.79 14.03 2.30
N GLN A 201 8.82 13.05 3.22
CA GLN A 201 10.03 12.31 3.57
C GLN A 201 10.62 11.61 2.33
N THR A 202 9.79 10.90 1.57
CA THR A 202 10.18 10.18 0.35
C THR A 202 10.73 11.13 -0.71
N LEU A 203 10.01 12.21 -1.03
CA LEU A 203 10.44 13.17 -2.05
C LEU A 203 11.74 13.89 -1.65
N LYS A 204 11.90 14.27 -0.39
CA LYS A 204 13.15 14.87 0.12
C LYS A 204 14.32 13.90 0.11
N SER A 205 14.10 12.59 0.21
CA SER A 205 15.17 11.60 0.09
C SER A 205 15.76 11.53 -1.32
N LEU A 206 14.96 11.83 -2.35
CA LEU A 206 15.39 11.89 -3.76
C LEU A 206 15.86 13.29 -4.18
N GLN A 207 15.17 14.32 -3.70
CA GLN A 207 15.44 15.72 -4.00
C GLN A 207 15.63 16.48 -2.67
N PRO A 208 16.85 16.49 -2.08
CA PRO A 208 17.09 17.10 -0.76
C PRO A 208 16.72 18.58 -0.68
N ASN A 209 16.83 19.30 -1.79
CA ASN A 209 16.43 20.70 -1.91
C ASN A 209 14.95 20.89 -2.31
N PHE A 210 14.12 19.88 -2.22
CA PHE A 210 12.68 20.01 -2.43
C PHE A 210 12.07 20.91 -1.35
N ILE A 211 11.73 22.12 -1.77
CA ILE A 211 11.07 23.16 -0.96
C ILE A 211 9.60 23.35 -1.37
N GLY A 212 9.16 22.63 -2.41
CA GLY A 212 7.80 22.69 -2.92
C GLY A 212 6.78 22.20 -1.88
N SER A 213 5.60 22.82 -1.91
CA SER A 213 4.46 22.38 -1.11
C SER A 213 3.63 21.36 -1.88
N ILE A 214 3.06 20.40 -1.15
CA ILE A 214 2.09 19.46 -1.72
C ILE A 214 0.71 19.84 -1.21
N TYR A 215 -0.12 20.39 -2.10
CA TYR A 215 -1.50 20.77 -1.83
C TYR A 215 -2.41 19.60 -2.18
N PHE A 216 -2.69 18.76 -1.17
CA PHE A 216 -3.47 17.55 -1.36
C PHE A 216 -4.92 17.71 -0.87
N VAL A 217 -5.86 17.46 -1.79
CA VAL A 217 -7.30 17.40 -1.50
C VAL A 217 -7.80 15.98 -1.73
N PRO A 218 -7.95 15.17 -0.65
CA PRO A 218 -8.51 13.83 -0.77
C PRO A 218 -10.04 13.86 -0.78
N TRP A 219 -10.62 13.00 -1.62
CA TRP A 219 -12.06 12.78 -1.72
C TRP A 219 -12.39 11.32 -1.45
N ARG A 220 -13.56 11.08 -0.89
CA ARG A 220 -14.12 9.74 -0.74
C ARG A 220 -15.31 9.59 -1.67
N GLY A 221 -15.23 8.61 -2.59
CA GLY A 221 -16.24 8.32 -3.58
C GLY A 221 -17.28 7.31 -3.10
N ALA A 222 -18.36 7.18 -3.89
CA ALA A 222 -19.45 6.22 -3.67
C ALA A 222 -19.15 4.84 -4.26
N PHE A 223 -17.92 4.36 -4.09
CA PHE A 223 -17.47 3.02 -4.48
C PHE A 223 -16.62 2.40 -3.37
N SER A 224 -16.41 1.09 -3.40
CA SER A 224 -15.76 0.38 -2.30
C SER A 224 -14.23 0.44 -2.38
N ARG A 225 -13.63 0.22 -3.55
CA ARG A 225 -12.18 0.01 -3.73
C ARG A 225 -11.61 0.88 -4.84
N GLY A 226 -10.35 1.22 -4.68
CA GLY A 226 -9.53 1.94 -5.64
C GLY A 226 -9.20 3.36 -5.22
N ILE A 227 -8.13 3.87 -5.79
CA ILE A 227 -7.66 5.26 -5.70
C ILE A 227 -7.34 5.74 -7.10
N TYR A 228 -7.85 6.93 -7.44
CA TYR A 228 -7.45 7.68 -8.61
C TYR A 228 -6.94 9.05 -8.18
N VAL A 229 -5.74 9.41 -8.62
CA VAL A 229 -5.09 10.68 -8.28
C VAL A 229 -4.77 11.44 -9.55
N SER A 230 -4.95 12.76 -9.52
CA SER A 230 -4.45 13.69 -10.53
C SER A 230 -3.55 14.73 -9.85
N SER A 231 -2.29 14.78 -10.26
CA SER A 231 -1.29 15.75 -9.77
C SER A 231 -0.91 16.69 -10.88
N VAL A 232 -0.91 17.99 -10.59
CA VAL A 232 -0.51 19.05 -11.53
C VAL A 232 0.77 19.68 -11.01
N VAL A 233 1.80 19.72 -11.85
CA VAL A 233 3.10 20.33 -11.55
C VAL A 233 3.57 21.18 -12.71
N LYS A 234 4.30 22.26 -12.43
CA LYS A 234 5.06 22.97 -13.48
C LYS A 234 6.26 22.11 -13.87
N SER A 235 6.47 21.92 -15.16
CA SER A 235 7.56 21.10 -15.68
C SER A 235 8.13 21.71 -16.96
N PRO A 236 9.46 21.79 -17.11
CA PRO A 236 10.09 22.23 -18.35
C PRO A 236 10.05 21.17 -19.45
N LEU A 237 9.76 19.90 -19.10
CA LEU A 237 9.78 18.78 -20.04
C LEU A 237 8.65 18.89 -21.07
N LEU A 238 8.94 18.51 -22.30
CA LEU A 238 7.94 18.18 -23.30
C LEU A 238 7.23 16.88 -22.90
N LEU A 239 6.09 16.60 -23.51
CA LEU A 239 5.32 15.39 -23.16
C LEU A 239 6.11 14.10 -23.44
N ASP A 240 6.77 14.02 -24.60
CA ASP A 240 7.56 12.85 -24.99
C ASP A 240 8.76 12.65 -24.03
N GLU A 241 9.43 13.74 -23.65
CA GLU A 241 10.52 13.69 -22.67
C GLU A 241 10.04 13.21 -21.29
N ALA A 242 8.83 13.60 -20.90
CA ALA A 242 8.21 13.13 -19.65
C ALA A 242 7.87 11.63 -19.75
N TYR A 243 7.32 11.15 -20.88
CA TYR A 243 7.07 9.71 -21.09
C TYR A 243 8.37 8.91 -21.07
N ASP A 244 9.44 9.38 -21.72
CA ASP A 244 10.75 8.72 -21.69
C ASP A 244 11.30 8.61 -20.27
N LEU A 245 11.21 9.70 -19.48
CA LEU A 245 11.62 9.71 -18.08
C LEU A 245 10.86 8.69 -17.25
N PHE A 246 9.54 8.69 -17.32
CA PHE A 246 8.69 7.80 -16.52
C PHE A 246 8.86 6.33 -16.93
N THR A 247 8.89 6.05 -18.23
CA THR A 247 9.10 4.70 -18.75
C THR A 247 10.46 4.15 -18.36
N SER A 248 11.51 4.95 -18.48
CA SER A 248 12.86 4.57 -18.07
C SER A 248 12.94 4.33 -16.55
N PHE A 249 12.29 5.17 -15.74
CA PHE A 249 12.28 5.02 -14.29
C PHE A 249 11.59 3.71 -13.85
N TYR A 250 10.48 3.35 -14.47
CA TYR A 250 9.69 2.17 -14.12
C TYR A 250 9.99 0.92 -14.95
N GLN A 251 11.01 0.92 -15.82
CA GLN A 251 11.34 -0.21 -16.71
C GLN A 251 11.50 -1.57 -15.99
N ASN A 252 11.97 -1.55 -14.73
CA ASN A 252 12.16 -2.74 -13.89
C ASN A 252 11.11 -2.89 -12.79
N ALA A 253 10.06 -2.09 -12.79
CA ALA A 253 8.99 -2.18 -11.82
C ALA A 253 8.01 -3.29 -12.20
N ALA A 254 7.79 -4.26 -11.30
CA ALA A 254 6.92 -5.39 -11.59
C ALA A 254 5.43 -5.00 -11.71
N PHE A 255 5.02 -3.92 -11.05
CA PHE A 255 3.61 -3.56 -10.92
C PHE A 255 3.28 -2.10 -11.24
N THR A 256 4.26 -1.27 -11.60
CA THR A 256 4.00 0.12 -12.01
C THR A 256 4.21 0.26 -13.51
N HIS A 257 3.18 0.68 -14.23
CA HIS A 257 3.17 0.73 -15.68
C HIS A 257 2.76 2.12 -16.16
N VAL A 258 3.50 2.66 -17.13
CA VAL A 258 3.18 3.93 -17.81
C VAL A 258 2.29 3.64 -19.01
N SER A 259 1.19 4.38 -19.15
CA SER A 259 0.19 4.23 -20.21
C SER A 259 0.14 5.47 -21.09
N GLU A 260 0.25 5.30 -22.39
CA GLU A 260 0.05 6.38 -23.37
C GLU A 260 -1.43 6.77 -23.53
N THR A 261 -2.33 5.87 -23.15
CA THR A 261 -3.78 6.12 -23.18
C THR A 261 -4.30 6.45 -21.78
N MET A 262 -5.38 7.25 -21.72
CA MET A 262 -6.05 7.58 -20.46
C MET A 262 -6.39 6.33 -19.67
N ILE A 263 -6.11 6.38 -18.37
CA ILE A 263 -6.35 5.30 -17.42
C ILE A 263 -7.67 5.49 -16.68
N ASP A 264 -8.22 4.40 -16.18
CA ASP A 264 -9.40 4.40 -15.31
C ASP A 264 -9.25 3.45 -14.12
N LEU A 265 -10.15 3.60 -13.16
CA LEU A 265 -10.10 2.86 -11.90
C LEU A 265 -10.35 1.35 -12.07
N LYS A 266 -11.19 0.95 -13.03
CA LYS A 266 -11.54 -0.46 -13.25
C LYS A 266 -10.35 -1.28 -13.75
N GLN A 267 -9.35 -0.65 -14.36
CA GLN A 267 -8.13 -1.32 -14.83
C GLN A 267 -7.24 -1.83 -13.68
N VAL A 268 -7.38 -1.28 -12.47
CA VAL A 268 -6.49 -1.57 -11.33
C VAL A 268 -7.19 -2.22 -10.14
N VAL A 269 -8.50 -2.05 -9.98
CA VAL A 269 -9.25 -2.67 -8.87
C VAL A 269 -9.09 -4.19 -8.90
N ASN A 270 -8.82 -4.77 -7.73
CA ASN A 270 -8.45 -6.19 -7.53
C ASN A 270 -7.08 -6.59 -8.12
N THR A 271 -6.20 -5.66 -8.43
CA THR A 271 -4.82 -5.96 -8.87
C THR A 271 -3.78 -5.28 -8.02
N ASN A 272 -2.53 -5.78 -8.06
CA ASN A 272 -1.40 -5.10 -7.43
C ASN A 272 -0.75 -4.05 -8.36
N LYS A 273 -1.46 -3.54 -9.36
CA LYS A 273 -0.94 -2.59 -10.33
C LYS A 273 -1.07 -1.14 -9.85
N CYS A 274 -0.09 -0.33 -10.25
CA CYS A 274 -0.21 1.11 -10.39
C CYS A 274 -0.13 1.46 -11.87
N LEU A 275 -1.09 2.21 -12.39
CA LEU A 275 -1.04 2.77 -13.74
C LEU A 275 -0.75 4.26 -13.63
N VAL A 276 0.11 4.75 -14.53
CA VAL A 276 0.49 6.16 -14.65
C VAL A 276 0.21 6.64 -16.07
N HIS A 277 -0.44 7.79 -16.21
CA HIS A 277 -0.68 8.46 -17.50
C HIS A 277 -0.31 9.92 -17.40
N LEU A 278 0.24 10.48 -18.47
CA LEU A 278 0.76 11.85 -18.52
C LEU A 278 0.02 12.68 -19.57
N GLU A 279 -0.29 13.91 -19.20
CA GLU A 279 -0.77 14.95 -20.12
C GLU A 279 0.05 16.22 -19.96
N LYS A 280 0.13 17.04 -21.01
CA LYS A 280 0.83 18.33 -21.00
C LYS A 280 -0.10 19.43 -21.48
N VAL A 281 -0.27 20.49 -20.67
CA VAL A 281 -1.04 21.66 -21.02
C VAL A 281 -0.25 22.92 -20.67
N GLY A 282 0.22 23.64 -21.66
CA GLY A 282 1.12 24.77 -21.46
C GLY A 282 2.41 24.36 -20.72
N ASP A 283 2.71 25.01 -19.61
CA ASP A 283 3.86 24.70 -18.76
C ASP A 283 3.55 23.65 -17.66
N HIS A 284 2.33 23.11 -17.64
CA HIS A 284 1.91 22.12 -16.64
C HIS A 284 1.94 20.70 -17.19
N LEU A 285 2.57 19.80 -16.43
CA LEU A 285 2.46 18.35 -16.58
C LEU A 285 1.38 17.87 -15.62
N ILE A 286 0.42 17.12 -16.14
CA ILE A 286 -0.63 16.48 -15.39
C ILE A 286 -0.29 14.99 -15.31
N ILE A 287 -0.26 14.45 -14.11
CA ILE A 287 0.11 13.06 -13.83
C ILE A 287 -1.10 12.37 -13.20
N HIS A 288 -1.67 11.43 -13.92
CA HIS A 288 -2.75 10.59 -13.41
C HIS A 288 -2.17 9.27 -12.93
N THR A 289 -2.56 8.86 -11.72
CA THR A 289 -2.16 7.57 -11.15
C THR A 289 -3.37 6.84 -10.59
N ALA A 290 -3.42 5.54 -10.80
CA ALA A 290 -4.51 4.70 -10.29
C ALA A 290 -3.95 3.43 -9.62
N THR A 291 -4.51 3.07 -8.46
CA THR A 291 -4.18 1.83 -7.72
C THR A 291 -5.43 1.25 -7.06
N ASP A 292 -5.37 -0.02 -6.67
CA ASP A 292 -6.29 -0.56 -5.66
C ASP A 292 -5.77 -0.21 -4.26
N ASN A 293 -6.60 0.46 -3.45
CA ASN A 293 -6.22 0.95 -2.12
C ASN A 293 -5.93 -0.17 -1.11
N LEU A 294 -6.45 -1.38 -1.31
CA LEU A 294 -6.23 -2.54 -0.43
C LEU A 294 -5.15 -3.48 -0.95
N LEU A 295 -4.80 -3.40 -2.25
CA LEU A 295 -3.73 -4.23 -2.85
C LEU A 295 -2.44 -3.43 -3.02
N LYS A 296 -2.18 -2.78 -4.16
CA LYS A 296 -0.95 -1.97 -4.33
C LYS A 296 -0.86 -0.87 -3.27
N GLY A 297 -1.98 -0.36 -2.80
CA GLY A 297 -2.04 0.62 -1.71
C GLY A 297 -1.83 0.04 -0.30
N ALA A 298 -1.85 -1.30 -0.10
CA ALA A 298 -1.75 -1.93 1.21
C ALA A 298 -1.21 -3.38 1.14
N SER A 299 -2.10 -4.39 1.24
CA SER A 299 -1.74 -5.80 1.44
C SER A 299 -0.98 -6.40 0.25
N GLY A 300 -1.31 -6.02 -0.98
CA GLY A 300 -0.57 -6.52 -2.15
C GLY A 300 0.87 -6.02 -2.18
N GLN A 301 1.12 -4.74 -1.84
CA GLN A 301 2.47 -4.21 -1.68
C GLN A 301 3.21 -4.86 -0.50
N ALA A 302 2.51 -5.15 0.60
CA ALA A 302 3.09 -5.86 1.74
C ALA A 302 3.54 -7.28 1.36
N VAL A 303 2.75 -8.03 0.57
CA VAL A 303 3.15 -9.34 0.02
C VAL A 303 4.31 -9.19 -0.99
N GLN A 304 4.30 -8.17 -1.84
CA GLN A 304 5.42 -7.84 -2.73
C GLN A 304 6.72 -7.61 -1.94
N ASN A 305 6.64 -6.87 -0.83
CA ASN A 305 7.77 -6.64 0.08
C ASN A 305 8.25 -7.96 0.71
N MET A 306 7.34 -8.81 1.19
CA MET A 306 7.68 -10.14 1.71
C MET A 306 8.43 -10.96 0.67
N ASN A 307 7.96 -11.01 -0.57
CA ASN A 307 8.62 -11.74 -1.64
C ASN A 307 10.07 -11.27 -1.83
N LEU A 308 10.31 -9.96 -1.84
CA LEU A 308 11.66 -9.38 -1.94
C LEU A 308 12.52 -9.73 -0.73
N MET A 309 12.00 -9.64 0.51
CA MET A 309 12.72 -9.93 1.75
C MET A 309 13.19 -11.40 1.85
N PHE A 310 12.45 -12.31 1.23
CA PHE A 310 12.77 -13.76 1.22
C PHE A 310 13.39 -14.23 -0.09
N GLY A 311 13.72 -13.33 -1.02
CA GLY A 311 14.31 -13.66 -2.30
C GLY A 311 13.42 -14.52 -3.20
N LEU A 312 12.10 -14.41 -3.05
CA LEU A 312 11.11 -15.08 -3.89
C LEU A 312 10.88 -14.29 -5.19
N ASP A 313 10.16 -14.90 -6.16
CA ASP A 313 9.65 -14.15 -7.31
C ASP A 313 8.75 -13.01 -6.79
N GLU A 314 9.13 -11.75 -7.07
CA GLU A 314 8.43 -10.56 -6.61
C GLU A 314 6.94 -10.58 -6.95
N THR A 315 6.55 -11.26 -8.01
CA THR A 315 5.18 -11.35 -8.50
C THR A 315 4.40 -12.56 -7.97
N ALA A 316 5.03 -13.44 -7.19
CA ALA A 316 4.39 -14.63 -6.65
C ALA A 316 3.14 -14.27 -5.82
N GLY A 317 2.02 -14.95 -6.07
CA GLY A 317 0.74 -14.67 -5.43
C GLY A 317 0.03 -13.37 -5.83
N LEU A 318 0.64 -12.55 -6.73
CA LEU A 318 0.16 -11.20 -7.06
C LEU A 318 -0.28 -11.01 -8.53
N LYS A 319 -0.25 -12.07 -9.34
CA LYS A 319 -0.69 -12.03 -10.77
C LYS A 319 -2.23 -12.05 -10.88
N LEU A 320 -2.86 -11.03 -10.34
CA LEU A 320 -4.31 -10.87 -10.27
C LEU A 320 -4.86 -10.17 -11.52
N LYS A 321 -6.15 -10.33 -11.77
CA LYS A 321 -6.88 -9.69 -12.88
C LYS A 321 -7.93 -8.71 -12.35
N ALA A 322 -8.04 -7.57 -13.01
CA ALA A 322 -9.07 -6.58 -12.74
C ALA A 322 -10.46 -7.06 -13.21
N ASN A 323 -11.50 -6.61 -12.54
CA ASN A 323 -12.88 -6.74 -13.01
C ASN A 323 -13.21 -5.49 -13.83
N ILE A 324 -13.03 -5.58 -15.14
CA ILE A 324 -13.23 -4.43 -16.03
C ILE A 324 -14.71 -4.17 -16.37
N HIS A 325 -15.60 -5.12 -16.09
CA HIS A 325 -17.05 -5.04 -16.39
C HIS A 325 -17.89 -5.04 -15.13
#